data_ad7a1daee10c0675070e06e0b015a4be
#
_entry.id   ad7a1daee10c0675070e06e0b015a4be
#
_cell.length_a   1.000
_cell.length_b   1.000
_cell.length_c   1.000
_cell.angle_alpha   90.00
_cell.angle_beta   90.00
_cell.angle_gamma   90.00
#
_symmetry.space_group_name_H-M   'P 1'
#
loop_
_entity.id
_entity.type
_entity.pdbx_description
1 polymer ?
#
loop_
_entity_poly.entity_id
_entity_poly.type
_entity_poly.pdbx_seq_one_letter_code
_entity_poly.pdbx_strand_id
1 'polypeptide(L)'
;MSNIRYIKVREAFLRSAADPKSTAENHLLLGDWLELTGPADANGWTPVKARGDSGFLHQDDYGTVRPLEVNFVDIGQGDGCHIVLPDDRVLLIDAGIGTNMARFLSWRYNLRGRRVKGVDGVDPNDA
;
A
#
# COMPACT_ATOMS: atom_id res chain seq x y z
N MET A 1 7.99 19.23 3.61
CA MET A 1 8.53 17.90 3.29
C MET A 1 7.48 16.85 3.55
N SER A 2 7.39 15.89 2.67
CA SER A 2 6.46 14.77 2.84
C SER A 2 6.93 13.85 3.96
N ASN A 3 5.97 13.36 4.76
CA ASN A 3 6.22 12.32 5.76
C ASN A 3 6.03 10.90 5.17
N ILE A 4 5.83 10.81 3.88
CA ILE A 4 5.63 9.53 3.20
C ILE A 4 6.98 8.88 2.93
N ARG A 5 7.04 7.57 3.21
CA ARG A 5 8.20 6.71 2.94
C ARG A 5 7.74 5.42 2.32
N TYR A 6 8.68 4.63 1.83
CA TYR A 6 8.40 3.36 1.15
C TYR A 6 9.31 2.28 1.69
N ILE A 7 8.74 1.08 1.88
CA ILE A 7 9.52 -0.08 2.30
C ILE A 7 10.54 -0.38 1.20
N LYS A 8 11.82 -0.43 1.57
CA LYS A 8 12.94 -0.65 0.63
C LYS A 8 13.60 -2.02 0.79
N VAL A 9 13.13 -2.82 1.72
CA VAL A 9 13.56 -4.20 1.94
C VAL A 9 12.48 -5.15 1.42
N ARG A 10 12.83 -6.43 1.28
CA ARG A 10 11.90 -7.43 0.77
C ARG A 10 10.60 -7.47 1.58
N GLU A 11 10.73 -7.42 2.90
CA GLU A 11 9.59 -7.40 3.81
C GLU A 11 9.98 -6.77 5.13
N ALA A 12 9.00 -6.22 5.83
CA ALA A 12 9.16 -5.65 7.15
C ALA A 12 7.88 -5.87 7.93
N PHE A 13 8.00 -5.99 9.25
CA PHE A 13 6.85 -6.15 10.14
C PHE A 13 6.61 -4.85 10.90
N LEU A 14 5.40 -4.33 10.79
CA LEU A 14 4.96 -3.24 11.64
C LEU A 14 4.82 -3.76 13.06
N ARG A 15 5.60 -3.23 13.99
CA ARG A 15 5.66 -3.72 15.37
C ARG A 15 4.79 -2.88 16.29
N SER A 16 4.27 -3.51 17.33
CA SER A 16 3.46 -2.81 18.33
C SER A 16 4.26 -1.89 19.23
N ALA A 17 5.58 -2.10 19.33
CA ALA A 17 6.51 -1.30 20.11
C ALA A 17 7.84 -1.19 19.38
N ALA A 18 8.71 -0.30 19.86
CA ALA A 18 10.06 -0.09 19.33
C ALA A 18 10.99 -1.25 19.74
N ASP A 19 10.62 -2.46 19.42
CA ASP A 19 11.28 -3.70 19.79
C ASP A 19 11.01 -4.76 18.71
N PRO A 20 12.08 -5.40 18.15
CA PRO A 20 11.90 -6.42 17.12
C PRO A 20 11.16 -7.67 17.62
N LYS A 21 11.07 -7.85 18.93
CA LYS A 21 10.36 -8.98 19.56
C LYS A 21 8.91 -8.65 19.91
N SER A 22 8.47 -7.40 19.73
CA SER A 22 7.09 -7.03 19.99
C SER A 22 6.15 -7.64 18.94
N THR A 23 4.85 -7.59 19.22
CA THR A 23 3.84 -8.16 18.34
C THR A 23 3.89 -7.52 16.95
N ALA A 24 3.81 -8.34 15.90
CA ALA A 24 3.68 -7.87 14.53
C ALA A 24 2.22 -7.48 14.27
N GLU A 25 1.97 -6.19 14.09
CA GLU A 25 0.64 -5.67 13.81
C GLU A 25 0.27 -5.82 12.34
N ASN A 26 1.26 -5.76 11.45
CA ASN A 26 1.04 -5.92 10.03
C ASN A 26 2.33 -6.37 9.35
N HIS A 27 2.18 -7.01 8.20
CA HIS A 27 3.28 -7.45 7.37
C HIS A 27 3.34 -6.56 6.13
N LEU A 28 4.45 -5.85 5.96
CA LEU A 28 4.66 -4.91 4.86
C LEU A 28 5.63 -5.50 3.85
N LEU A 29 5.40 -5.23 2.59
CA LEU A 29 6.21 -5.73 1.50
C LEU A 29 6.94 -4.59 0.80
N LEU A 30 7.97 -4.93 0.03
CA LEU A 30 8.73 -3.97 -0.76
C LEU A 30 7.78 -3.04 -1.52
N GLY A 31 7.99 -1.75 -1.37
CA GLY A 31 7.19 -0.73 -2.06
C GLY A 31 5.95 -0.26 -1.32
N ASP A 32 5.54 -0.93 -0.25
CA ASP A 32 4.44 -0.44 0.57
C ASP A 32 4.76 0.96 1.10
N TRP A 33 3.79 1.84 1.03
CA TRP A 33 3.98 3.19 1.56
C TRP A 33 3.56 3.27 3.02
N LEU A 34 4.20 4.20 3.71
CA LEU A 34 3.93 4.47 5.12
C LEU A 34 4.03 5.97 5.38
N GLU A 35 3.45 6.40 6.48
CA GLU A 35 3.52 7.77 6.92
C GLU A 35 4.25 7.82 8.26
N LEU A 36 5.28 8.66 8.34
CA LEU A 36 5.98 8.90 9.60
C LEU A 36 5.09 9.73 10.52
N THR A 37 4.88 9.27 11.75
CA THR A 37 4.06 9.98 12.74
C THR A 37 4.88 10.62 13.85
N GLY A 38 6.20 10.42 13.83
CA GLY A 38 7.11 11.03 14.78
C GLY A 38 8.56 10.74 14.40
N PRO A 39 9.52 11.28 15.13
CA PRO A 39 10.94 11.07 14.86
C PRO A 39 11.39 9.67 15.29
N ALA A 40 12.50 9.20 14.69
CA ALA A 40 13.14 7.97 15.11
C ALA A 40 13.74 8.14 16.52
N ASP A 41 13.71 7.07 17.30
CA ASP A 41 14.39 7.05 18.59
C ASP A 41 15.91 6.83 18.44
N ALA A 42 16.62 6.75 19.56
CA ALA A 42 18.07 6.57 19.56
C ALA A 42 18.53 5.25 18.91
N ASN A 43 17.65 4.26 18.83
CA ASN A 43 17.95 2.97 18.23
C ASN A 43 17.43 2.84 16.80
N GLY A 44 16.85 3.91 16.24
CA GLY A 44 16.37 3.94 14.87
C GLY A 44 14.94 3.48 14.68
N TRP A 45 14.17 3.27 15.75
CA TRP A 45 12.77 2.90 15.68
C TRP A 45 11.91 4.14 15.49
N THR A 46 11.02 4.09 14.51
CA THR A 46 10.20 5.23 14.11
C THR A 46 8.72 4.88 14.23
N PRO A 47 7.92 5.76 14.89
CA PRO A 47 6.47 5.59 14.87
C PRO A 47 5.93 5.90 13.49
N VAL A 48 5.11 5.01 12.95
CA VAL A 48 4.57 5.10 11.60
C VAL A 48 3.13 4.63 11.55
N LYS A 49 2.45 4.99 10.47
CA LYS A 49 1.15 4.44 10.11
C LYS A 49 1.26 3.81 8.73
N ALA A 50 0.84 2.56 8.62
CA ALA A 50 0.88 1.80 7.36
C ALA A 50 -0.30 0.85 7.30
N ARG A 51 -0.93 0.76 6.13
CA ARG A 51 -2.10 -0.11 5.88
C ARG A 51 -3.21 0.04 6.93
N GLY A 52 -3.41 1.26 7.41
CA GLY A 52 -4.45 1.55 8.40
C GLY A 52 -4.07 1.28 9.84
N ASP A 53 -2.92 0.69 10.10
CA ASP A 53 -2.43 0.39 11.45
C ASP A 53 -1.32 1.33 11.85
N SER A 54 -1.25 1.64 13.14
CA SER A 54 -0.16 2.40 13.74
C SER A 54 0.80 1.44 14.41
N GLY A 55 2.09 1.75 14.34
CA GLY A 55 3.12 0.92 14.96
C GLY A 55 4.50 1.51 14.76
N PHE A 56 5.51 0.64 14.82
CA PHE A 56 6.91 1.03 14.73
C PHE A 56 7.63 0.25 13.65
N LEU A 57 8.50 0.96 12.92
CA LEU A 57 9.43 0.36 11.95
C LEU A 57 10.84 0.85 12.22
N HIS A 58 11.82 0.01 11.95
CA HIS A 58 13.20 0.45 11.99
C HIS A 58 13.53 1.28 10.75
N GLN A 59 14.29 2.35 10.92
CA GLN A 59 14.63 3.28 9.82
C GLN A 59 15.40 2.62 8.67
N ASP A 60 16.05 1.48 8.91
CA ASP A 60 16.77 0.74 7.88
C ASP A 60 15.83 0.05 6.87
N ASP A 61 14.54 -0.07 7.21
CA ASP A 61 13.58 -0.81 6.40
C ASP A 61 12.82 0.07 5.40
N TYR A 62 12.96 1.38 5.50
CA TYR A 62 12.24 2.30 4.62
C TYR A 62 13.15 3.40 4.08
N GLY A 63 12.69 4.06 3.03
CA GLY A 63 13.41 5.17 2.41
C GLY A 63 12.46 6.10 1.67
N THR A 64 13.04 7.08 1.01
CA THR A 64 12.28 8.13 0.31
C THR A 64 11.98 7.79 -1.14
N VAL A 65 12.65 6.79 -1.71
CA VAL A 65 12.49 6.41 -3.12
C VAL A 65 11.28 5.53 -3.28
N ARG A 66 10.34 5.95 -4.12
CA ARG A 66 9.19 5.13 -4.49
C ARG A 66 9.59 4.20 -5.63
N PRO A 67 9.50 2.88 -5.44
CA PRO A 67 9.79 1.96 -6.53
C PRO A 67 8.67 1.95 -7.58
N LEU A 68 9.01 1.53 -8.78
CA LEU A 68 8.02 1.18 -9.79
C LEU A 68 7.28 -0.07 -9.29
N GLU A 69 5.96 -0.01 -9.29
CA GLU A 69 5.13 -1.14 -8.88
C GLU A 69 4.44 -1.74 -10.11
N VAL A 70 4.62 -3.04 -10.31
CA VAL A 70 3.98 -3.77 -11.40
C VAL A 70 3.26 -4.97 -10.80
N ASN A 71 1.95 -5.01 -10.98
CA ASN A 71 1.12 -6.11 -10.50
C ASN A 71 0.52 -6.85 -11.69
N PHE A 72 0.80 -8.13 -11.78
CA PHE A 72 0.18 -9.02 -12.76
C PHE A 72 -1.07 -9.63 -12.14
N VAL A 73 -2.19 -9.43 -12.78
CA VAL A 73 -3.49 -9.88 -12.28
C VAL A 73 -4.07 -10.90 -13.22
N ASP A 74 -4.42 -12.08 -12.69
CA ASP A 74 -5.11 -13.10 -13.47
C ASP A 74 -6.54 -12.64 -13.73
N ILE A 75 -6.84 -12.34 -15.00
CA ILE A 75 -8.16 -11.86 -15.43
C ILE A 75 -8.99 -12.97 -16.08
N GLY A 76 -8.53 -14.23 -16.02
CA GLY A 76 -9.25 -15.40 -16.53
C GLY A 76 -8.89 -15.79 -17.96
N GLN A 77 -8.52 -14.86 -18.81
CA GLN A 77 -8.08 -15.09 -20.19
C GLN A 77 -6.74 -14.41 -20.45
N GLY A 78 -5.77 -14.70 -19.61
CA GLY A 78 -4.47 -14.07 -19.64
C GLY A 78 -4.27 -13.19 -18.41
N ASP A 79 -3.27 -12.36 -18.44
CA ASP A 79 -2.91 -11.51 -17.33
C ASP A 79 -3.19 -10.04 -17.64
N GLY A 80 -3.85 -9.36 -16.71
CA GLY A 80 -3.92 -7.92 -16.70
C GLY A 80 -2.72 -7.34 -15.96
N CYS A 81 -2.42 -6.08 -16.21
CA CYS A 81 -1.30 -5.40 -15.58
C CYS A 81 -1.77 -4.11 -14.92
N HIS A 82 -1.42 -3.97 -13.65
CA HIS A 82 -1.62 -2.72 -12.91
C HIS A 82 -0.24 -2.18 -12.57
N ILE A 83 0.07 -0.98 -13.06
CA ILE A 83 1.38 -0.37 -12.90
C ILE A 83 1.21 0.95 -12.18
N VAL A 84 1.99 1.15 -11.11
CA VAL A 84 2.08 2.44 -10.42
C VAL A 84 3.47 3.01 -10.67
N LEU A 85 3.50 4.17 -11.32
CA LEU A 85 4.75 4.87 -11.60
C LEU A 85 5.26 5.59 -10.34
N PRO A 86 6.56 5.89 -10.27
CA PRO A 86 7.11 6.62 -9.11
C PRO A 86 6.47 7.98 -8.85
N ASP A 87 5.76 8.55 -9.81
CA ASP A 87 5.04 9.82 -9.67
C ASP A 87 3.55 9.65 -9.36
N ASP A 88 3.13 8.47 -8.91
CA ASP A 88 1.74 8.12 -8.57
C ASP A 88 0.79 7.89 -9.74
N ARG A 89 1.24 8.05 -10.98
CA ARG A 89 0.40 7.73 -12.13
C ARG A 89 0.15 6.22 -12.20
N VAL A 90 -1.05 5.86 -12.60
CA VAL A 90 -1.49 4.46 -12.68
C VAL A 90 -1.79 4.11 -14.13
N LEU A 91 -1.27 2.98 -14.57
CA LEU A 91 -1.55 2.41 -15.89
C LEU A 91 -2.23 1.05 -15.71
N LEU A 92 -3.28 0.81 -16.46
CA LEU A 92 -3.94 -0.50 -16.54
C LEU A 92 -3.82 -1.02 -17.96
N ILE A 93 -3.36 -2.24 -18.09
CA ILE A 93 -3.21 -2.92 -19.38
C ILE A 93 -4.01 -4.21 -19.32
N ASP A 94 -4.91 -4.41 -20.30
CA ASP A 94 -5.72 -5.63 -20.43
C ASP A 94 -6.48 -5.98 -19.15
N ALA A 95 -7.34 -5.07 -18.71
CA ALA A 95 -8.12 -5.28 -17.49
C ALA A 95 -9.12 -6.45 -17.62
N GLY A 96 -9.41 -6.92 -18.83
CA GLY A 96 -10.33 -8.02 -19.07
C GLY A 96 -11.79 -7.62 -18.90
N ILE A 97 -12.66 -8.61 -19.03
CA ILE A 97 -14.11 -8.42 -18.89
C ILE A 97 -14.66 -9.01 -17.58
N GLY A 98 -13.84 -9.72 -16.83
CA GLY A 98 -14.25 -10.29 -15.55
C GLY A 98 -14.11 -9.30 -14.39
N THR A 99 -14.28 -9.82 -13.18
CA THR A 99 -14.24 -9.01 -11.95
C THR A 99 -12.90 -9.05 -11.23
N ASN A 100 -11.93 -9.83 -11.72
CA ASN A 100 -10.67 -10.03 -11.00
C ASN A 100 -9.84 -8.75 -10.89
N MET A 101 -9.79 -7.96 -11.95
CA MET A 101 -9.10 -6.68 -11.88
C MET A 101 -9.79 -5.72 -10.90
N ALA A 102 -11.11 -5.67 -10.91
CA ALA A 102 -11.88 -4.85 -9.99
C ALA A 102 -11.65 -5.28 -8.53
N ARG A 103 -11.60 -6.58 -8.27
CA ARG A 103 -11.29 -7.12 -6.94
C ARG A 103 -9.88 -6.73 -6.51
N PHE A 104 -8.91 -6.87 -7.42
CA PHE A 104 -7.54 -6.48 -7.15
C PHE A 104 -7.45 -4.98 -6.80
N LEU A 105 -8.05 -4.12 -7.61
CA LEU A 105 -8.02 -2.67 -7.38
C LEU A 105 -8.71 -2.29 -6.08
N SER A 106 -9.82 -2.96 -5.77
CA SER A 106 -10.55 -2.74 -4.50
C SER A 106 -9.67 -3.05 -3.30
N TRP A 107 -8.93 -4.13 -3.37
CA TRP A 107 -7.98 -4.50 -2.32
C TRP A 107 -6.79 -3.54 -2.28
N ARG A 108 -6.17 -3.30 -3.44
CA ARG A 108 -4.94 -2.49 -3.54
C ARG A 108 -5.14 -1.07 -3.02
N TYR A 109 -6.30 -0.47 -3.31
CA TYR A 109 -6.61 0.89 -2.93
C TYR A 109 -7.54 0.99 -1.72
N ASN A 110 -7.84 -0.13 -1.08
CA ASN A 110 -8.71 -0.20 0.09
C ASN A 110 -10.05 0.49 -0.15
N LEU A 111 -10.70 0.13 -1.26
CA LEU A 111 -11.97 0.73 -1.66
C LEU A 111 -13.18 0.10 -1.00
N ARG A 112 -12.99 -1.01 -0.27
CA ARG A 112 -14.09 -1.70 0.40
C ARG A 112 -14.78 -0.74 1.39
N GLY A 113 -16.09 -0.62 1.25
CA GLY A 113 -16.88 0.28 2.09
C GLY A 113 -16.85 1.74 1.69
N ARG A 114 -16.05 2.11 0.67
CA ARG A 114 -16.06 3.47 0.14
C ARG A 114 -17.12 3.61 -0.95
N ARG A 115 -17.74 4.78 -0.99
CA ARG A 115 -18.64 5.14 -2.07
C ARG A 115 -17.96 6.16 -2.98
N VAL A 116 -17.98 5.88 -4.27
CA VAL A 116 -17.38 6.75 -5.28
C VAL A 116 -18.44 7.05 -6.33
N LYS A 117 -18.78 8.33 -6.50
CA LYS A 117 -19.78 8.75 -7.47
C LYS A 117 -19.35 8.39 -8.89
N GLY A 118 -20.29 7.87 -9.67
CA GLY A 118 -20.07 7.57 -11.07
C GLY A 118 -19.34 6.26 -11.34
N VAL A 119 -19.12 5.45 -10.31
CA VAL A 119 -18.55 4.11 -10.48
C VAL A 119 -19.68 3.09 -10.58
N ASP A 120 -19.53 2.09 -11.47
CA ASP A 120 -20.52 1.03 -11.64
C ASP A 120 -20.84 0.36 -10.29
N GLY A 121 -22.14 0.16 -10.03
CA GLY A 121 -22.64 -0.41 -8.78
C GLY A 121 -22.75 0.58 -7.64
N VAL A 122 -22.39 1.84 -7.85
CA VAL A 122 -22.54 2.91 -6.87
C VAL A 122 -23.48 3.97 -7.45
N ASP A 123 -24.52 4.31 -6.69
CA ASP A 123 -25.45 5.36 -7.10
C ASP A 123 -24.71 6.71 -7.13
N PRO A 124 -24.66 7.40 -8.28
CA PRO A 124 -24.00 8.71 -8.39
C PRO A 124 -24.57 9.78 -7.45
N ASN A 125 -25.80 9.59 -6.99
CA ASN A 125 -26.48 10.53 -6.08
C ASN A 125 -26.32 10.13 -4.62
N ASP A 126 -25.68 9.00 -4.35
CA ASP A 126 -25.46 8.51 -3.01
C ASP A 126 -24.17 9.14 -2.45
N ALA A 127 -24.33 10.00 -1.50
CA ALA A 127 -23.19 10.73 -0.91
C ALA A 127 -22.43 9.90 0.13
#